data_9b327019a82d4f872582594540779c39
#
_entry.id   9b327019a82d4f872582594540779c39
#
_cell.length_a   1.000
_cell.length_b   1.000
_cell.length_c   1.000
_cell.angle_alpha   90.00
_cell.angle_beta   90.00
_cell.angle_gamma   90.00
#
_symmetry.space_group_name_H-M   'P 1'
#
loop_
_entity.id
_entity.type
_entity.pdbx_description
1 polymer ?
#
loop_
_entity_poly.entity_id
_entity_poly.type
_entity_poly.pdbx_seq_one_letter_code
_entity_poly.pdbx_strand_id
1 'polypeptide(L)'
;MSGKTLSQKVWDRHVVRSADGQPDLLFIDLHLVHEVTSPQAFDGLRTAGRRVRHPELTVATEDHNVPTVDIDQPIADPISRTQVEALRTNCEEFGVPLYPMGDPGQGIVHVIGPEKGLTLPGMTVVCGDSHTSTHGAFGALAFGIGTSEVEHVLATQTLPQQVPGTLAVTVDGTLPEGSTAKDVILAIVGRLGTGGGIGSVIEYRGEVIRNLSMEGRMTVCNMSIEAGAKAGLIAPDDTTFEYLAGRPHAPFGADWDAAVNDWRSLATDDDAVFDREVVLDGADIVPHVSWGTNPGQVMRMDGTVPDPGSFEDPSQAEAAQRALDYMGLTAGTPIRDVAVDTVFIGSCTNSRIEDLRAAAAVADGRQVADGMRTLVVPGSGAVKAHAAAAGLPEVFTAAGFDWREPGCSMCLAMNPDKLTAGERCASTSNRNSEGRQGRGGRTHLVSPAVAAATAIAGTFATPADLD
;
A
#
# COMPACT_ATOMS: atom_id res chain seq x y z
N MET A 1 20.68 28.06 -11.78
CA MET A 1 19.38 27.33 -11.75
C MET A 1 19.31 26.74 -10.35
N SER A 2 18.17 26.82 -9.67
CA SER A 2 17.95 26.10 -8.40
C SER A 2 18.09 24.60 -8.63
N GLY A 3 18.53 23.86 -7.62
CA GLY A 3 18.56 22.41 -7.64
C GLY A 3 17.19 21.78 -7.89
N LYS A 4 17.15 20.52 -8.21
CA LYS A 4 15.93 19.77 -8.53
C LYS A 4 15.61 18.75 -7.43
N THR A 5 14.33 18.60 -7.14
CA THR A 5 13.83 17.51 -6.29
C THR A 5 13.90 16.17 -7.03
N LEU A 6 13.87 15.06 -6.30
CA LEU A 6 13.82 13.70 -6.87
C LEU A 6 12.68 13.58 -7.90
N SER A 7 11.47 14.04 -7.56
CA SER A 7 10.33 13.94 -8.48
C SER A 7 10.54 14.74 -9.77
N GLN A 8 11.15 15.94 -9.70
CA GLN A 8 11.49 16.75 -10.87
C GLN A 8 12.54 16.07 -11.75
N LYS A 9 13.57 15.43 -11.14
CA LYS A 9 14.59 14.69 -11.89
C LYS A 9 14.00 13.51 -12.63
N VAL A 10 13.12 12.73 -11.99
CA VAL A 10 12.43 11.60 -12.65
C VAL A 10 11.49 12.12 -13.74
N TRP A 11 10.72 13.16 -13.46
CA TRP A 11 9.83 13.77 -14.46
C TRP A 11 10.58 14.17 -15.73
N ASP A 12 11.63 14.97 -15.59
CA ASP A 12 12.39 15.49 -16.72
C ASP A 12 13.01 14.41 -17.60
N ARG A 13 13.36 13.25 -17.02
CA ARG A 13 13.90 12.09 -17.76
C ARG A 13 12.84 11.40 -18.63
N HIS A 14 11.54 11.60 -18.33
CA HIS A 14 10.43 10.86 -18.97
C HIS A 14 9.56 11.70 -19.87
N VAL A 15 9.76 13.02 -19.92
CA VAL A 15 9.02 13.89 -20.82
C VAL A 15 9.45 13.63 -22.27
N VAL A 16 8.54 13.06 -23.07
CA VAL A 16 8.73 12.84 -24.52
C VAL A 16 8.18 13.97 -25.36
N ARG A 17 7.27 14.75 -24.79
CA ARG A 17 6.71 15.96 -25.43
C ARG A 17 6.20 16.92 -24.37
N SER A 18 6.51 18.20 -24.54
CA SER A 18 5.94 19.30 -23.78
C SER A 18 5.46 20.39 -24.75
N ALA A 19 4.36 21.06 -24.43
CA ALA A 19 3.84 22.19 -25.19
C ALA A 19 3.13 23.17 -24.26
N ASP A 20 3.28 24.45 -24.53
CA ASP A 20 2.71 25.52 -23.70
C ASP A 20 1.20 25.32 -23.48
N GLY A 21 0.78 25.35 -22.22
CA GLY A 21 -0.62 25.22 -21.83
C GLY A 21 -1.22 23.81 -21.97
N GLN A 22 -0.41 22.81 -22.27
CA GLN A 22 -0.81 21.40 -22.36
C GLN A 22 -0.11 20.56 -21.29
N PRO A 23 -0.69 19.40 -20.90
CA PRO A 23 0.00 18.41 -20.11
C PRO A 23 1.28 17.92 -20.81
N ASP A 24 2.32 17.61 -20.05
CA ASP A 24 3.48 16.89 -20.56
C ASP A 24 3.10 15.45 -20.90
N LEU A 25 3.65 14.92 -21.98
CA LEU A 25 3.52 13.52 -22.34
C LEU A 25 4.70 12.75 -21.75
N LEU A 26 4.44 11.88 -20.77
CA LEU A 26 5.45 11.07 -20.12
C LEU A 26 5.54 9.69 -20.76
N PHE A 27 6.74 9.18 -20.94
CA PHE A 27 6.99 7.76 -21.18
C PHE A 27 6.76 6.97 -19.87
N ILE A 28 6.21 5.75 -19.99
CA ILE A 28 5.95 4.87 -18.85
C ILE A 28 6.85 3.65 -18.94
N ASP A 29 7.75 3.47 -17.96
CA ASP A 29 8.71 2.36 -17.94
C ASP A 29 8.08 1.03 -17.56
N LEU A 30 7.09 1.05 -16.66
CA LEU A 30 6.41 -0.16 -16.20
C LEU A 30 4.91 0.08 -16.04
N HIS A 31 4.12 -0.75 -16.73
CA HIS A 31 2.67 -0.80 -16.57
C HIS A 31 2.27 -2.09 -15.87
N LEU A 32 1.76 -1.97 -14.66
CA LEU A 32 1.23 -3.09 -13.90
C LEU A 32 -0.29 -3.18 -14.10
N VAL A 33 -0.79 -4.40 -14.29
CA VAL A 33 -2.19 -4.66 -14.66
C VAL A 33 -2.78 -5.74 -13.76
N HIS A 34 -4.05 -5.59 -13.41
CA HIS A 34 -4.81 -6.60 -12.69
C HIS A 34 -6.25 -6.71 -13.22
N GLU A 35 -7.02 -7.68 -12.76
CA GLU A 35 -8.31 -8.06 -13.32
C GLU A 35 -9.44 -7.04 -13.17
N VAL A 36 -9.33 -6.10 -12.20
CA VAL A 36 -10.45 -5.19 -11.88
C VAL A 36 -10.57 -4.05 -12.87
N THR A 37 -9.45 -3.41 -13.25
CA THR A 37 -9.44 -2.15 -14.03
C THR A 37 -9.04 -2.34 -15.48
N SER A 38 -8.70 -3.56 -15.89
CA SER A 38 -8.17 -3.83 -17.23
C SER A 38 -9.18 -4.33 -18.28
N PRO A 39 -10.32 -4.99 -17.96
CA PRO A 39 -11.17 -5.58 -18.99
C PRO A 39 -11.64 -4.58 -20.04
N GLN A 40 -12.16 -3.43 -19.62
CA GLN A 40 -12.64 -2.37 -20.50
C GLN A 40 -11.50 -1.73 -21.32
N ALA A 41 -10.29 -1.63 -20.75
CA ALA A 41 -9.14 -1.09 -21.47
C ALA A 41 -8.73 -2.01 -22.64
N PHE A 42 -8.70 -3.32 -22.43
CA PHE A 42 -8.44 -4.28 -23.49
C PHE A 42 -9.57 -4.31 -24.55
N ASP A 43 -10.82 -4.17 -24.14
CA ASP A 43 -11.96 -4.05 -25.06
C ASP A 43 -11.85 -2.79 -25.95
N GLY A 44 -11.38 -1.67 -25.37
CA GLY A 44 -11.09 -0.45 -26.10
C GLY A 44 -10.01 -0.66 -27.17
N LEU A 45 -8.90 -1.32 -26.83
CA LEU A 45 -7.86 -1.69 -27.79
C LEU A 45 -8.42 -2.55 -28.94
N ARG A 46 -9.18 -3.57 -28.60
CA ARG A 46 -9.79 -4.48 -29.58
C ARG A 46 -10.72 -3.75 -30.54
N THR A 47 -11.59 -2.90 -30.00
CA THR A 47 -12.54 -2.09 -30.78
C THR A 47 -11.81 -1.11 -31.71
N ALA A 48 -10.71 -0.54 -31.26
CA ALA A 48 -9.88 0.37 -32.03
C ALA A 48 -8.90 -0.33 -33.00
N GLY A 49 -8.85 -1.67 -33.00
CA GLY A 49 -7.90 -2.46 -33.80
C GLY A 49 -6.44 -2.23 -33.42
N ARG A 50 -6.19 -1.89 -32.15
CA ARG A 50 -4.85 -1.61 -31.61
C ARG A 50 -4.28 -2.82 -30.89
N ARG A 51 -2.95 -2.88 -30.80
CA ARG A 51 -2.21 -3.86 -29.99
C ARG A 51 -1.64 -3.16 -28.75
N VAL A 52 -1.25 -3.95 -27.76
CA VAL A 52 -0.40 -3.46 -26.69
C VAL A 52 0.94 -3.06 -27.30
N ARG A 53 1.36 -1.83 -27.03
CA ARG A 53 2.55 -1.21 -27.67
C ARG A 53 3.85 -1.86 -27.25
N HIS A 54 3.98 -2.12 -25.93
CA HIS A 54 5.17 -2.68 -25.30
C HIS A 54 4.75 -3.77 -24.29
N PRO A 55 4.38 -4.98 -24.75
CA PRO A 55 4.01 -6.06 -23.83
C PRO A 55 5.13 -6.42 -22.85
N GLU A 56 6.39 -6.22 -23.24
CA GLU A 56 7.58 -6.45 -22.40
C GLU A 56 7.72 -5.44 -21.25
N LEU A 57 7.04 -4.30 -21.30
CA LEU A 57 6.97 -3.28 -20.23
C LEU A 57 5.65 -3.34 -19.46
N THR A 58 4.83 -4.37 -19.73
CA THR A 58 3.54 -4.58 -19.08
C THR A 58 3.54 -5.92 -18.37
N VAL A 59 3.10 -5.97 -17.11
CA VAL A 59 3.03 -7.21 -16.33
C VAL A 59 1.67 -7.27 -15.64
N ALA A 60 1.00 -8.41 -15.75
CA ALA A 60 -0.29 -8.67 -15.14
C ALA A 60 -0.21 -9.69 -14.00
N THR A 61 -1.11 -9.55 -13.02
CA THR A 61 -1.32 -10.53 -11.95
C THR A 61 -2.79 -10.58 -11.55
N GLU A 62 -3.21 -11.71 -11.01
CA GLU A 62 -4.54 -11.90 -10.43
C GLU A 62 -4.41 -11.73 -8.92
N ASP A 63 -5.05 -10.72 -8.32
CA ASP A 63 -4.85 -10.39 -6.92
C ASP A 63 -6.08 -9.89 -6.15
N HIS A 64 -7.03 -9.20 -6.79
CA HIS A 64 -8.16 -8.54 -6.13
C HIS A 64 -9.38 -9.45 -5.96
N ASN A 65 -9.75 -10.20 -7.01
CA ASN A 65 -10.96 -11.03 -7.05
C ASN A 65 -10.68 -12.51 -6.74
N VAL A 66 -9.44 -12.85 -6.45
CA VAL A 66 -9.05 -14.22 -6.14
C VAL A 66 -9.44 -14.60 -4.71
N PRO A 67 -9.95 -15.84 -4.47
CA PRO A 67 -10.14 -16.36 -3.13
C PRO A 67 -8.80 -16.64 -2.46
N THR A 68 -8.80 -16.67 -1.14
CA THR A 68 -7.63 -17.03 -0.30
C THR A 68 -7.73 -18.43 0.32
N VAL A 69 -8.78 -19.14 -0.03
CA VAL A 69 -9.02 -20.56 0.32
C VAL A 69 -9.54 -21.29 -0.91
N ASP A 70 -9.35 -22.60 -0.96
CA ASP A 70 -9.86 -23.48 -2.02
C ASP A 70 -9.53 -22.97 -3.43
N ILE A 71 -8.29 -22.48 -3.61
CA ILE A 71 -7.86 -21.81 -4.86
C ILE A 71 -7.80 -22.77 -6.07
N ASP A 72 -7.85 -24.05 -5.84
CA ASP A 72 -7.95 -25.11 -6.85
C ASP A 72 -9.39 -25.33 -7.36
N GLN A 73 -10.37 -24.72 -6.70
CA GLN A 73 -11.77 -24.75 -7.10
C GLN A 73 -12.13 -23.54 -7.99
N PRO A 74 -13.16 -23.65 -8.84
CA PRO A 74 -13.66 -22.51 -9.61
C PRO A 74 -14.11 -21.38 -8.67
N ILE A 75 -13.75 -20.13 -9.02
CA ILE A 75 -14.21 -18.96 -8.25
C ILE A 75 -15.74 -18.95 -8.21
N ALA A 76 -16.31 -18.98 -7.01
CA ALA A 76 -17.75 -19.14 -6.80
C ALA A 76 -18.54 -17.89 -7.26
N ASP A 77 -18.03 -16.68 -6.95
CA ASP A 77 -18.67 -15.43 -7.38
C ASP A 77 -18.56 -15.26 -8.91
N PRO A 78 -19.68 -15.15 -9.63
CA PRO A 78 -19.64 -15.10 -11.09
C PRO A 78 -19.01 -13.83 -11.65
N ILE A 79 -19.09 -12.70 -10.94
CA ILE A 79 -18.49 -11.43 -11.38
C ILE A 79 -16.98 -11.52 -11.25
N SER A 80 -16.49 -11.94 -10.10
CA SER A 80 -15.05 -12.15 -9.83
C SER A 80 -14.45 -13.14 -10.82
N ARG A 81 -15.13 -14.27 -11.06
CA ARG A 81 -14.70 -15.28 -12.05
C ARG A 81 -14.60 -14.68 -13.45
N THR A 82 -15.62 -13.96 -13.90
CA THR A 82 -15.62 -13.33 -15.23
C THR A 82 -14.46 -12.35 -15.40
N GLN A 83 -14.15 -11.55 -14.37
CA GLN A 83 -13.04 -10.60 -14.45
C GLN A 83 -11.68 -11.29 -14.51
N VAL A 84 -11.47 -12.34 -13.71
CA VAL A 84 -10.24 -13.14 -13.74
C VAL A 84 -10.08 -13.85 -15.10
N GLU A 85 -11.12 -14.50 -15.60
CA GLU A 85 -11.11 -15.15 -16.92
C GLU A 85 -10.86 -14.14 -18.06
N ALA A 86 -11.44 -12.94 -17.98
CA ALA A 86 -11.19 -11.86 -18.93
C ALA A 86 -9.72 -11.42 -18.93
N LEU A 87 -9.08 -11.28 -17.76
CA LEU A 87 -7.66 -10.96 -17.69
C LEU A 87 -6.80 -12.02 -18.36
N ARG A 88 -7.06 -13.31 -18.11
CA ARG A 88 -6.35 -14.43 -18.73
C ARG A 88 -6.46 -14.39 -20.25
N THR A 89 -7.68 -14.26 -20.76
CA THR A 89 -7.95 -14.19 -22.21
C THR A 89 -7.26 -12.97 -22.83
N ASN A 90 -7.34 -11.82 -22.20
CA ASN A 90 -6.72 -10.59 -22.70
C ASN A 90 -5.19 -10.69 -22.71
N CYS A 91 -4.58 -11.21 -21.65
CA CYS A 91 -3.14 -11.39 -21.59
C CYS A 91 -2.63 -12.35 -22.67
N GLU A 92 -3.34 -13.45 -22.91
CA GLU A 92 -3.01 -14.38 -23.99
C GLU A 92 -3.14 -13.72 -25.38
N GLU A 93 -4.25 -13.02 -25.63
CA GLU A 93 -4.51 -12.35 -26.92
C GLU A 93 -3.48 -11.26 -27.23
N PHE A 94 -3.12 -10.44 -26.22
CA PHE A 94 -2.27 -9.27 -26.41
C PHE A 94 -0.79 -9.52 -26.09
N GLY A 95 -0.44 -10.74 -25.65
CA GLY A 95 0.94 -11.14 -25.37
C GLY A 95 1.51 -10.52 -24.08
N VAL A 96 0.66 -10.19 -23.11
CA VAL A 96 1.07 -9.62 -21.81
C VAL A 96 1.43 -10.76 -20.86
N PRO A 97 2.63 -10.74 -20.22
CA PRO A 97 2.98 -11.70 -19.18
C PRO A 97 2.00 -11.64 -18.00
N LEU A 98 1.51 -12.80 -17.56
CA LEU A 98 0.55 -12.95 -16.46
C LEU A 98 1.07 -13.90 -15.39
N TYR A 99 0.91 -13.51 -14.13
CA TYR A 99 1.05 -14.37 -12.95
C TYR A 99 -0.36 -14.74 -12.44
N PRO A 100 -0.92 -15.88 -12.84
CA PRO A 100 -2.26 -16.28 -12.46
C PRO A 100 -2.33 -16.84 -11.05
N MET A 101 -3.53 -16.90 -10.47
CA MET A 101 -3.81 -17.53 -9.18
C MET A 101 -3.24 -18.95 -9.11
N GLY A 102 -2.48 -19.25 -8.06
CA GLY A 102 -1.81 -20.53 -7.87
C GLY A 102 -0.40 -20.62 -8.48
N ASP A 103 0.02 -19.66 -9.30
CA ASP A 103 1.41 -19.56 -9.77
C ASP A 103 2.33 -19.14 -8.62
N PRO A 104 3.54 -19.74 -8.45
CA PRO A 104 4.48 -19.32 -7.41
C PRO A 104 4.89 -17.84 -7.48
N GLY A 105 4.80 -17.23 -8.64
CA GLY A 105 5.08 -15.80 -8.87
C GLY A 105 3.88 -14.88 -8.69
N GLN A 106 2.68 -15.44 -8.43
CA GLN A 106 1.46 -14.67 -8.22
C GLN A 106 1.48 -13.93 -6.88
N GLY A 107 0.85 -12.78 -6.84
CA GLY A 107 0.66 -12.00 -5.63
C GLY A 107 0.07 -10.64 -5.92
N ILE A 108 -0.09 -9.86 -4.87
CA ILE A 108 -0.58 -8.49 -4.95
C ILE A 108 0.34 -7.68 -5.87
N VAL A 109 -0.24 -6.97 -6.81
CA VAL A 109 0.48 -6.24 -7.87
C VAL A 109 1.60 -5.34 -7.32
N HIS A 110 1.37 -4.67 -6.18
CA HIS A 110 2.35 -3.79 -5.52
C HIS A 110 3.35 -4.54 -4.61
N VAL A 111 3.22 -5.84 -4.49
CA VAL A 111 4.20 -6.72 -3.81
C VAL A 111 5.11 -7.36 -4.85
N ILE A 112 4.56 -7.93 -5.92
CA ILE A 112 5.35 -8.65 -6.92
C ILE A 112 6.27 -7.73 -7.74
N GLY A 113 5.87 -6.49 -8.03
CA GLY A 113 6.70 -5.53 -8.75
C GLY A 113 8.06 -5.31 -8.09
N PRO A 114 8.11 -4.87 -6.83
CA PRO A 114 9.32 -4.77 -6.03
C PRO A 114 10.05 -6.10 -5.83
N GLU A 115 9.32 -7.14 -5.45
CA GLU A 115 9.87 -8.45 -5.11
C GLU A 115 10.63 -9.10 -6.28
N LYS A 116 10.16 -8.90 -7.50
CA LYS A 116 10.80 -9.40 -8.71
C LYS A 116 11.89 -8.48 -9.26
N GLY A 117 12.07 -7.28 -8.70
CA GLY A 117 12.99 -6.27 -9.22
C GLY A 117 12.48 -5.61 -10.51
N LEU A 118 11.18 -5.65 -10.76
CA LEU A 118 10.54 -4.92 -11.87
C LEU A 118 10.51 -3.42 -11.61
N THR A 119 10.38 -3.02 -10.35
CA THR A 119 10.43 -1.62 -9.91
C THR A 119 11.88 -1.24 -9.61
N LEU A 120 12.41 -0.26 -10.35
CA LEU A 120 13.77 0.24 -10.19
C LEU A 120 13.76 1.76 -9.92
N PRO A 121 14.81 2.29 -9.26
CA PRO A 121 14.92 3.72 -9.02
C PRO A 121 14.89 4.55 -10.31
N GLY A 122 14.17 5.66 -10.25
CA GLY A 122 14.08 6.61 -11.35
C GLY A 122 13.11 6.24 -12.47
N MET A 123 12.39 5.13 -12.36
CA MET A 123 11.34 4.71 -13.31
C MET A 123 10.03 5.50 -13.11
N THR A 124 9.22 5.51 -14.15
CA THR A 124 7.78 5.81 -14.07
C THR A 124 6.99 4.50 -14.03
N VAL A 125 6.10 4.35 -13.05
CA VAL A 125 5.29 3.15 -12.85
C VAL A 125 3.82 3.52 -12.73
N VAL A 126 2.96 2.86 -13.51
CA VAL A 126 1.52 3.07 -13.42
C VAL A 126 0.76 1.74 -13.29
N CYS A 127 -0.40 1.82 -12.66
CA CYS A 127 -1.35 0.72 -12.52
C CYS A 127 -2.76 1.29 -12.33
N GLY A 128 -3.78 0.54 -12.69
CA GLY A 128 -5.18 0.88 -12.42
C GLY A 128 -5.58 0.78 -10.94
N ASP A 129 -4.65 0.96 -10.03
CA ASP A 129 -4.82 0.96 -8.57
C ASP A 129 -4.10 2.16 -7.93
N SER A 130 -4.79 2.84 -7.01
CA SER A 130 -4.28 4.05 -6.35
C SER A 130 -3.03 3.79 -5.50
N HIS A 131 -2.84 2.58 -4.95
CA HIS A 131 -1.68 2.23 -4.13
C HIS A 131 -0.41 1.93 -4.94
N THR A 132 -0.42 2.22 -6.24
CA THR A 132 0.78 2.26 -7.09
C THR A 132 1.87 3.16 -6.51
N SER A 133 1.51 4.14 -5.68
CA SER A 133 2.46 4.95 -4.90
C SER A 133 3.46 4.13 -4.07
N THR A 134 3.16 2.87 -3.74
CA THR A 134 4.08 1.93 -3.08
C THR A 134 5.46 1.89 -3.71
N HIS A 135 5.52 1.91 -5.04
CA HIS A 135 6.77 1.81 -5.81
C HIS A 135 7.68 3.03 -5.64
N GLY A 136 7.15 4.15 -5.14
CA GLY A 136 7.91 5.34 -4.80
C GLY A 136 8.94 5.12 -3.67
N ALA A 137 8.82 4.04 -2.90
CA ALA A 137 9.82 3.62 -1.92
C ALA A 137 11.20 3.36 -2.53
N PHE A 138 11.25 3.11 -3.84
CA PHE A 138 12.46 2.91 -4.63
C PHE A 138 12.94 4.18 -5.34
N GLY A 139 12.29 5.31 -5.15
CA GLY A 139 12.55 6.53 -5.93
C GLY A 139 11.96 6.48 -7.34
N ALA A 140 10.98 5.63 -7.59
CA ALA A 140 10.20 5.59 -8.82
C ALA A 140 9.02 6.57 -8.73
N LEU A 141 8.73 7.32 -9.78
CA LEU A 141 7.53 8.14 -9.87
C LEU A 141 6.35 7.23 -10.23
N ALA A 142 5.62 6.81 -9.22
CA ALA A 142 4.61 5.77 -9.31
C ALA A 142 3.23 6.27 -8.84
N PHE A 143 2.21 6.10 -9.66
CA PHE A 143 0.86 6.58 -9.35
C PHE A 143 -0.25 5.78 -10.02
N GLY A 144 -1.42 5.77 -9.39
CA GLY A 144 -2.62 5.13 -9.90
C GLY A 144 -3.24 5.91 -11.06
N ILE A 145 -3.82 5.18 -12.02
CA ILE A 145 -4.46 5.73 -13.20
C ILE A 145 -5.87 5.13 -13.40
N GLY A 146 -6.73 5.88 -14.08
CA GLY A 146 -8.08 5.41 -14.42
C GLY A 146 -8.11 4.43 -15.59
N THR A 147 -9.21 3.71 -15.77
CA THR A 147 -9.36 2.67 -16.83
C THR A 147 -9.08 3.22 -18.25
N SER A 148 -9.51 4.45 -18.57
CA SER A 148 -9.22 5.07 -19.86
C SER A 148 -7.73 5.38 -20.04
N GLU A 149 -7.03 5.71 -18.96
CA GLU A 149 -5.58 5.91 -18.97
C GLU A 149 -4.84 4.57 -19.09
N VAL A 150 -5.36 3.49 -18.47
CA VAL A 150 -4.85 2.12 -18.68
C VAL A 150 -4.88 1.77 -20.16
N GLU A 151 -6.02 1.99 -20.87
CA GLU A 151 -6.11 1.79 -22.32
C GLU A 151 -5.07 2.63 -23.07
N HIS A 152 -4.93 3.90 -22.71
CA HIS A 152 -3.98 4.80 -23.35
C HIS A 152 -2.54 4.33 -23.20
N VAL A 153 -2.12 3.91 -22.00
CA VAL A 153 -0.78 3.40 -21.75
C VAL A 153 -0.53 2.08 -22.47
N LEU A 154 -1.50 1.16 -22.47
CA LEU A 154 -1.40 -0.08 -23.24
C LEU A 154 -1.18 0.19 -24.74
N ALA A 155 -1.88 1.20 -25.29
CA ALA A 155 -1.81 1.56 -26.70
C ALA A 155 -0.53 2.30 -27.10
N THR A 156 0.07 3.09 -26.18
CA THR A 156 1.09 4.08 -26.56
C THR A 156 2.36 4.02 -25.72
N GLN A 157 2.33 3.40 -24.55
CA GLN A 157 3.35 3.43 -23.49
C GLN A 157 3.65 4.85 -22.99
N THR A 158 2.72 5.77 -23.17
CA THR A 158 2.84 7.16 -22.72
C THR A 158 1.59 7.61 -21.99
N LEU A 159 1.70 8.71 -21.23
CA LEU A 159 0.57 9.28 -20.51
C LEU A 159 0.67 10.79 -20.40
N PRO A 160 -0.38 11.56 -20.81
CA PRO A 160 -0.42 13.00 -20.57
C PRO A 160 -0.63 13.29 -19.08
N GLN A 161 0.24 14.11 -18.48
CA GLN A 161 0.15 14.45 -17.07
C GLN A 161 0.53 15.90 -16.81
N GLN A 162 -0.17 16.54 -15.86
CA GLN A 162 0.21 17.84 -15.34
C GLN A 162 1.38 17.70 -14.37
N VAL A 163 2.32 18.63 -14.43
CA VAL A 163 3.43 18.68 -13.47
C VAL A 163 2.87 18.86 -12.07
N PRO A 164 3.11 17.93 -11.14
CA PRO A 164 2.63 18.05 -9.77
C PRO A 164 3.46 19.05 -8.96
N GLY A 165 2.86 19.61 -7.93
CA GLY A 165 3.62 20.31 -6.89
C GLY A 165 4.48 19.35 -6.08
N THR A 166 5.37 19.91 -5.26
CA THR A 166 6.32 19.17 -4.40
C THR A 166 6.04 19.43 -2.93
N LEU A 167 5.95 18.36 -2.13
CA LEU A 167 5.78 18.43 -0.67
C LEU A 167 6.86 17.59 0.00
N ALA A 168 7.73 18.22 0.80
CA ALA A 168 8.65 17.49 1.65
C ALA A 168 7.97 17.15 2.99
N VAL A 169 8.06 15.88 3.41
CA VAL A 169 7.68 15.44 4.75
C VAL A 169 8.92 14.86 5.42
N THR A 170 9.45 15.58 6.39
CA THR A 170 10.67 15.20 7.12
C THR A 170 10.28 14.63 8.48
N VAL A 171 10.77 13.42 8.79
CA VAL A 171 10.62 12.81 10.12
C VAL A 171 12.02 12.55 10.68
N ASP A 172 12.42 13.36 11.62
CA ASP A 172 13.72 13.27 12.27
C ASP A 172 13.63 12.66 13.69
N GLY A 173 14.77 12.38 14.29
CA GLY A 173 14.85 11.75 15.60
C GLY A 173 14.75 10.24 15.56
N THR A 174 14.27 9.63 16.64
CA THR A 174 14.21 8.17 16.82
C THR A 174 12.80 7.74 17.21
N LEU A 175 12.29 6.70 16.56
CA LEU A 175 10.99 6.13 16.92
C LEU A 175 11.05 5.47 18.31
N PRO A 176 10.03 5.66 19.16
CA PRO A 176 9.85 4.88 20.38
C PRO A 176 9.74 3.37 20.09
N GLU A 177 10.12 2.56 21.05
CA GLU A 177 9.95 1.12 21.00
C GLU A 177 8.47 0.75 20.74
N GLY A 178 8.23 -0.23 19.90
CA GLY A 178 6.89 -0.68 19.50
C GLY A 178 6.25 0.14 18.36
N SER A 179 6.87 1.24 17.92
CA SER A 179 6.41 2.02 16.77
C SER A 179 6.98 1.47 15.47
N THR A 180 6.20 1.53 14.41
CA THR A 180 6.52 0.95 13.10
C THR A 180 6.33 1.97 11.98
N ALA A 181 6.72 1.60 10.75
CA ALA A 181 6.45 2.41 9.56
C ALA A 181 4.96 2.70 9.35
N LYS A 182 4.07 1.79 9.79
CA LYS A 182 2.61 2.03 9.75
C LYS A 182 2.21 3.18 10.66
N ASP A 183 2.79 3.26 11.84
CA ASP A 183 2.52 4.35 12.79
C ASP A 183 3.05 5.67 12.26
N VAL A 184 4.22 5.65 11.61
CA VAL A 184 4.78 6.83 10.93
C VAL A 184 3.81 7.39 9.90
N ILE A 185 3.31 6.55 8.99
CA ILE A 185 2.41 7.05 7.94
C ILE A 185 1.03 7.42 8.49
N LEU A 186 0.50 6.71 9.49
CA LEU A 186 -0.74 7.10 10.16
C LEU A 186 -0.62 8.47 10.84
N ALA A 187 0.50 8.73 11.53
CA ALA A 187 0.77 10.04 12.12
C ALA A 187 0.88 11.14 11.05
N ILE A 188 1.57 10.87 9.93
CA ILE A 188 1.70 11.82 8.81
C ILE A 188 0.32 12.13 8.21
N VAL A 189 -0.50 11.11 7.92
CA VAL A 189 -1.85 11.30 7.36
C VAL A 189 -2.75 12.02 8.37
N GLY A 190 -2.66 11.71 9.66
CA GLY A 190 -3.34 12.42 10.72
C GLY A 190 -2.96 13.91 10.78
N ARG A 191 -1.68 14.24 10.56
CA ARG A 191 -1.16 15.61 10.57
C ARG A 191 -1.56 16.40 9.32
N LEU A 192 -1.51 15.78 8.14
CA LEU A 192 -1.82 16.41 6.85
C LEU A 192 -3.33 16.46 6.59
N GLY A 193 -4.09 15.52 7.13
CA GLY A 193 -5.45 15.23 6.70
C GLY A 193 -5.51 14.54 5.33
N THR A 194 -6.68 14.04 4.95
CA THR A 194 -6.90 13.31 3.69
C THR A 194 -6.79 14.16 2.42
N GLY A 195 -6.67 15.46 2.55
CA GLY A 195 -6.52 16.42 1.44
C GLY A 195 -5.20 17.18 1.44
N GLY A 196 -4.34 16.99 2.45
CA GLY A 196 -3.12 17.80 2.61
C GLY A 196 -2.08 17.63 1.51
N GLY A 197 -2.10 16.52 0.78
CA GLY A 197 -1.20 16.22 -0.33
C GLY A 197 -1.77 16.50 -1.72
N ILE A 198 -3.02 16.99 -1.84
CA ILE A 198 -3.68 17.19 -3.14
C ILE A 198 -2.81 18.03 -4.09
N GLY A 199 -2.68 17.55 -5.32
CA GLY A 199 -1.89 18.20 -6.38
C GLY A 199 -0.39 18.06 -6.25
N SER A 200 0.11 17.34 -5.23
CA SER A 200 1.54 17.21 -4.94
C SER A 200 2.02 15.78 -5.02
N VAL A 201 3.33 15.63 -5.21
CA VAL A 201 4.10 14.44 -4.89
C VAL A 201 4.78 14.68 -3.55
N ILE A 202 4.67 13.72 -2.61
CA ILE A 202 5.35 13.80 -1.32
C ILE A 202 6.73 13.15 -1.45
N GLU A 203 7.77 13.85 -1.00
CA GLU A 203 9.08 13.26 -0.75
C GLU A 203 9.27 13.07 0.76
N TYR A 204 9.36 11.83 1.21
CA TYR A 204 9.61 11.49 2.60
C TYR A 204 11.11 11.51 2.88
N ARG A 205 11.49 12.21 3.94
CA ARG A 205 12.88 12.52 4.31
C ARG A 205 13.09 12.39 5.81
N GLY A 206 14.33 12.55 6.24
CA GLY A 206 14.70 12.57 7.65
C GLY A 206 15.30 11.25 8.12
N GLU A 207 15.78 11.26 9.35
CA GLU A 207 16.53 10.15 9.93
C GLU A 207 15.65 8.90 10.10
N VAL A 208 14.41 9.08 10.58
CA VAL A 208 13.45 7.97 10.73
C VAL A 208 13.22 7.28 9.39
N ILE A 209 12.98 8.05 8.32
CA ILE A 209 12.70 7.49 6.99
C ILE A 209 13.89 6.73 6.43
N ARG A 210 15.11 7.28 6.59
CA ARG A 210 16.34 6.61 6.12
C ARG A 210 16.60 5.30 6.84
N ASN A 211 16.24 5.22 8.12
CA ASN A 211 16.44 4.04 8.96
C ASN A 211 15.37 2.95 8.78
N LEU A 212 14.28 3.22 8.02
CA LEU A 212 13.30 2.20 7.67
C LEU A 212 13.89 1.16 6.72
N SER A 213 13.48 -0.10 6.90
CA SER A 213 13.63 -1.16 5.90
C SER A 213 12.90 -0.80 4.61
N MET A 214 13.18 -1.53 3.52
CA MET A 214 12.42 -1.32 2.27
C MET A 214 10.94 -1.64 2.44
N GLU A 215 10.60 -2.66 3.21
CA GLU A 215 9.23 -3.00 3.56
C GLU A 215 8.53 -1.84 4.28
N GLY A 216 9.21 -1.22 5.25
CA GLY A 216 8.73 -0.03 5.95
C GLY A 216 8.57 1.17 5.03
N ARG A 217 9.52 1.42 4.12
CA ARG A 217 9.43 2.48 3.10
C ARG A 217 8.26 2.25 2.15
N MET A 218 8.02 1.01 1.75
CA MET A 218 6.86 0.65 0.92
C MET A 218 5.54 0.89 1.66
N THR A 219 5.47 0.62 2.96
CA THR A 219 4.31 0.94 3.80
C THR A 219 4.03 2.45 3.83
N VAL A 220 5.06 3.28 4.02
CA VAL A 220 4.93 4.74 4.02
C VAL A 220 4.46 5.25 2.65
N CYS A 221 5.12 4.85 1.57
CA CYS A 221 4.76 5.30 0.23
C CYS A 221 3.39 4.78 -0.22
N ASN A 222 3.00 3.55 0.18
CA ASN A 222 1.69 2.98 -0.11
C ASN A 222 0.54 3.91 0.32
N MET A 223 0.63 4.47 1.51
CA MET A 223 -0.43 5.30 2.08
C MET A 223 -0.32 6.79 1.75
N SER A 224 0.56 7.21 0.85
CA SER A 224 0.65 8.61 0.40
C SER A 224 -0.65 9.11 -0.22
N ILE A 225 -1.35 8.24 -0.94
CA ILE A 225 -2.64 8.54 -1.55
C ILE A 225 -3.72 8.83 -0.50
N GLU A 226 -3.57 8.33 0.73
CA GLU A 226 -4.51 8.59 1.83
C GLU A 226 -4.40 10.02 2.37
N ALA A 227 -3.26 10.70 2.15
CA ALA A 227 -3.12 12.14 2.34
C ALA A 227 -3.58 12.96 1.13
N GLY A 228 -4.11 12.31 0.07
CA GLY A 228 -4.54 12.95 -1.17
C GLY A 228 -3.40 13.24 -2.15
N ALA A 229 -2.18 12.78 -1.88
CA ALA A 229 -1.04 13.00 -2.77
C ALA A 229 -1.15 12.15 -4.05
N LYS A 230 -0.55 12.63 -5.14
CA LYS A 230 -0.46 11.89 -6.40
C LYS A 230 0.46 10.68 -6.28
N ALA A 231 1.58 10.84 -5.58
CA ALA A 231 2.60 9.83 -5.33
C ALA A 231 3.35 10.15 -4.03
N GLY A 232 4.07 9.17 -3.52
CA GLY A 232 5.05 9.35 -2.44
C GLY A 232 6.39 8.77 -2.89
N LEU A 233 7.47 9.45 -2.59
CA LEU A 233 8.82 9.09 -2.99
C LEU A 233 9.76 9.05 -1.80
N ILE A 234 10.71 8.13 -1.84
CA ILE A 234 11.89 8.10 -0.97
C ILE A 234 13.12 8.01 -1.87
N ALA A 235 14.11 8.87 -1.63
CA ALA A 235 15.34 8.84 -2.40
C ALA A 235 16.04 7.48 -2.25
N PRO A 236 16.46 6.83 -3.36
CA PRO A 236 17.14 5.56 -3.30
C PRO A 236 18.51 5.71 -2.64
N ASP A 237 18.84 4.76 -1.77
CA ASP A 237 20.09 4.68 -1.02
C ASP A 237 20.61 3.24 -0.95
N ASP A 238 21.62 2.98 -0.13
CA ASP A 238 22.21 1.66 0.00
C ASP A 238 21.21 0.59 0.45
N THR A 239 20.25 0.93 1.30
CA THR A 239 19.14 0.03 1.69
C THR A 239 18.31 -0.38 0.47
N THR A 240 18.05 0.56 -0.44
CA THR A 240 17.33 0.28 -1.70
C THR A 240 18.15 -0.65 -2.60
N PHE A 241 19.45 -0.39 -2.71
CA PHE A 241 20.34 -1.17 -3.59
C PHE A 241 20.53 -2.59 -3.05
N GLU A 242 20.72 -2.76 -1.74
CA GLU A 242 20.79 -4.09 -1.10
C GLU A 242 19.51 -4.91 -1.33
N TYR A 243 18.35 -4.27 -1.25
CA TYR A 243 17.07 -4.94 -1.51
C TYR A 243 16.95 -5.42 -2.96
N LEU A 244 17.43 -4.64 -3.93
CA LEU A 244 17.32 -4.95 -5.36
C LEU A 244 18.39 -5.92 -5.86
N ALA A 245 19.53 -6.01 -5.18
CA ALA A 245 20.64 -6.85 -5.60
C ALA A 245 20.24 -8.32 -5.76
N GLY A 246 20.48 -8.88 -6.95
CA GLY A 246 20.20 -10.28 -7.26
C GLY A 246 18.74 -10.62 -7.53
N ARG A 247 17.83 -9.64 -7.59
CA ARG A 247 16.44 -9.89 -7.99
C ARG A 247 16.34 -10.20 -9.49
N PRO A 248 15.35 -11.01 -9.90
CA PRO A 248 15.29 -11.57 -11.26
C PRO A 248 15.33 -10.54 -12.38
N HIS A 249 14.72 -9.37 -12.20
CA HIS A 249 14.67 -8.32 -13.23
C HIS A 249 15.55 -7.11 -12.91
N ALA A 250 16.32 -7.16 -11.82
CA ALA A 250 17.31 -6.12 -11.52
C ALA A 250 18.55 -6.27 -12.43
N PRO A 251 19.26 -5.17 -12.75
CA PRO A 251 20.54 -5.25 -13.45
C PRO A 251 21.54 -6.14 -12.71
N PHE A 252 22.52 -6.66 -13.41
CA PHE A 252 23.58 -7.49 -12.83
C PHE A 252 24.95 -7.19 -13.46
N GLY A 253 26.04 -7.55 -12.76
CA GLY A 253 27.40 -7.34 -13.25
C GLY A 253 27.71 -5.86 -13.49
N ALA A 254 28.32 -5.54 -14.65
CA ALA A 254 28.68 -4.17 -15.00
C ALA A 254 27.48 -3.23 -15.14
N ASP A 255 26.31 -3.75 -15.56
CA ASP A 255 25.09 -2.96 -15.67
C ASP A 255 24.56 -2.58 -14.28
N TRP A 256 24.77 -3.41 -13.26
CA TRP A 256 24.45 -3.10 -11.88
C TRP A 256 25.26 -1.89 -11.37
N ASP A 257 26.57 -1.89 -11.58
CA ASP A 257 27.44 -0.80 -11.12
C ASP A 257 27.06 0.53 -11.79
N ALA A 258 26.76 0.47 -13.09
CA ALA A 258 26.31 1.63 -13.86
C ALA A 258 24.94 2.14 -13.34
N ALA A 259 24.01 1.23 -13.07
CA ALA A 259 22.69 1.55 -12.55
C ALA A 259 22.77 2.19 -11.15
N VAL A 260 23.54 1.62 -10.22
CA VAL A 260 23.70 2.19 -8.87
C VAL A 260 24.30 3.60 -8.93
N ASN A 261 25.27 3.84 -9.81
CA ASN A 261 25.83 5.18 -9.99
C ASN A 261 24.78 6.18 -10.50
N ASP A 262 23.95 5.78 -11.45
CA ASP A 262 22.84 6.61 -11.93
C ASP A 262 21.79 6.85 -10.82
N TRP A 263 21.38 5.81 -10.11
CA TRP A 263 20.39 5.87 -9.04
C TRP A 263 20.80 6.81 -7.90
N ARG A 264 22.08 6.84 -7.54
CA ARG A 264 22.59 7.79 -6.54
C ARG A 264 22.43 9.26 -6.97
N SER A 265 22.45 9.53 -8.28
CA SER A 265 22.25 10.88 -8.81
C SER A 265 20.80 11.40 -8.69
N LEU A 266 19.86 10.53 -8.38
CA LEU A 266 18.44 10.87 -8.23
C LEU A 266 18.12 11.63 -6.95
N ALA A 267 18.95 11.51 -5.91
CA ALA A 267 18.73 12.24 -4.66
C ALA A 267 18.46 13.73 -4.93
N THR A 268 17.53 14.29 -4.19
CA THR A 268 17.19 15.73 -4.25
C THR A 268 18.44 16.57 -4.02
N ASP A 269 18.66 17.59 -4.84
CA ASP A 269 19.80 18.49 -4.72
C ASP A 269 19.73 19.30 -3.43
N ASP A 270 20.87 19.66 -2.85
CA ASP A 270 20.94 20.38 -1.57
C ASP A 270 20.26 21.77 -1.61
N ASP A 271 20.25 22.41 -2.76
CA ASP A 271 19.64 23.73 -3.02
C ASP A 271 18.24 23.63 -3.66
N ALA A 272 17.65 22.44 -3.73
CA ALA A 272 16.31 22.26 -4.21
C ALA A 272 15.28 22.87 -3.25
N VAL A 273 14.24 23.47 -3.81
CA VAL A 273 13.15 24.10 -3.06
C VAL A 273 11.86 23.33 -3.27
N PHE A 274 11.20 22.96 -2.19
CA PHE A 274 9.86 22.38 -2.21
C PHE A 274 8.79 23.47 -2.12
N ASP A 275 7.64 23.23 -2.75
CA ASP A 275 6.50 24.15 -2.63
C ASP A 275 5.95 24.23 -1.23
N ARG A 276 6.01 23.09 -0.49
CA ARG A 276 5.60 22.98 0.92
C ARG A 276 6.50 22.01 1.65
N GLU A 277 6.64 22.26 2.96
CA GLU A 277 7.41 21.37 3.86
C GLU A 277 6.63 21.15 5.16
N VAL A 278 6.71 19.91 5.68
CA VAL A 278 6.16 19.50 6.97
C VAL A 278 7.21 18.69 7.70
N VAL A 279 7.40 19.01 8.97
CA VAL A 279 8.37 18.32 9.85
C VAL A 279 7.63 17.68 11.03
N LEU A 280 7.98 16.44 11.32
CA LEU A 280 7.53 15.69 12.50
C LEU A 280 8.75 15.23 13.31
N ASP A 281 8.57 15.14 14.62
CA ASP A 281 9.55 14.50 15.51
C ASP A 281 9.18 13.01 15.64
N GLY A 282 10.11 12.14 15.29
CA GLY A 282 9.92 10.69 15.41
C GLY A 282 9.66 10.25 16.86
N ALA A 283 10.19 10.97 17.84
CA ALA A 283 9.97 10.66 19.26
C ALA A 283 8.49 10.79 19.69
N ASP A 284 7.69 11.57 18.99
CA ASP A 284 6.25 11.72 19.25
C ASP A 284 5.38 10.64 18.58
N ILE A 285 5.96 9.82 17.69
CA ILE A 285 5.24 8.80 16.93
C ILE A 285 5.22 7.50 17.70
N VAL A 286 4.16 7.27 18.45
CA VAL A 286 3.85 6.01 19.16
C VAL A 286 2.88 5.16 18.33
N PRO A 287 2.57 3.91 18.73
CA PRO A 287 1.54 3.11 18.06
C PRO A 287 0.22 3.88 17.89
N HIS A 288 -0.34 3.83 16.67
CA HIS A 288 -1.55 4.52 16.26
C HIS A 288 -2.66 3.56 15.86
N VAL A 289 -3.89 4.06 15.92
CA VAL A 289 -5.09 3.39 15.44
C VAL A 289 -6.02 4.41 14.78
N SER A 290 -6.68 4.04 13.69
CA SER A 290 -7.77 4.87 13.16
C SER A 290 -9.06 4.65 13.97
N TRP A 291 -9.70 5.75 14.38
CA TRP A 291 -10.96 5.70 15.16
C TRP A 291 -12.20 5.94 14.32
N GLY A 292 -12.05 6.50 13.13
CA GLY A 292 -13.16 6.90 12.28
C GLY A 292 -13.23 6.17 10.94
N THR A 293 -13.82 6.81 9.94
CA THR A 293 -14.14 6.24 8.62
C THR A 293 -13.20 6.71 7.51
N ASN A 294 -12.08 7.33 7.85
CA ASN A 294 -11.02 7.67 6.91
C ASN A 294 -9.65 7.63 7.60
N PRO A 295 -8.55 7.46 6.84
CA PRO A 295 -7.20 7.32 7.40
C PRO A 295 -6.63 8.57 8.08
N GLY A 296 -7.27 9.74 7.93
CA GLY A 296 -6.92 10.97 8.67
C GLY A 296 -7.51 11.01 10.08
N GLN A 297 -8.51 10.18 10.37
CA GLN A 297 -9.13 10.05 11.68
C GLN A 297 -8.38 9.02 12.52
N VAL A 298 -7.18 9.39 12.94
CA VAL A 298 -6.26 8.54 13.74
C VAL A 298 -6.02 9.12 15.12
N MET A 299 -5.60 8.25 16.02
CA MET A 299 -5.22 8.58 17.39
C MET A 299 -4.13 7.65 17.89
N ARG A 300 -3.48 8.02 18.98
CA ARG A 300 -2.53 7.18 19.69
C ARG A 300 -3.26 6.01 20.37
N MET A 301 -2.61 4.87 20.49
CA MET A 301 -3.14 3.69 21.19
C MET A 301 -3.34 3.89 22.70
N ASP A 302 -2.72 4.90 23.30
CA ASP A 302 -2.92 5.30 24.71
C ASP A 302 -3.99 6.40 24.88
N GLY A 303 -4.71 6.75 23.81
CA GLY A 303 -5.67 7.83 23.80
C GLY A 303 -7.12 7.38 24.00
N THR A 304 -8.02 8.37 23.99
CA THR A 304 -9.47 8.18 24.08
C THR A 304 -10.14 8.64 22.80
N VAL A 305 -11.27 8.00 22.44
CA VAL A 305 -12.10 8.37 21.30
C VAL A 305 -12.45 9.86 21.36
N PRO A 306 -12.15 10.65 20.31
CA PRO A 306 -12.31 12.10 20.34
C PRO A 306 -13.78 12.51 20.58
N ASP A 307 -13.95 13.63 21.29
CA ASP A 307 -15.25 14.29 21.41
C ASP A 307 -15.46 15.19 20.18
N PRO A 308 -16.54 14.97 19.38
CA PRO A 308 -16.89 15.85 18.27
C PRO A 308 -16.98 17.33 18.67
N GLY A 309 -17.39 17.63 19.92
CA GLY A 309 -17.45 19.00 20.45
C GLY A 309 -16.08 19.65 20.66
N SER A 310 -14.97 18.91 20.59
CA SER A 310 -13.62 19.45 20.74
C SER A 310 -13.03 20.03 19.45
N PHE A 311 -13.67 19.81 18.30
CA PHE A 311 -13.21 20.34 17.01
C PHE A 311 -13.70 21.79 16.84
N GLU A 312 -12.77 22.69 16.52
CA GLU A 312 -13.08 24.11 16.29
C GLU A 312 -13.89 24.32 14.99
N ASP A 313 -13.60 23.53 13.95
CA ASP A 313 -14.29 23.57 12.66
C ASP A 313 -15.61 22.76 12.75
N PRO A 314 -16.78 23.42 12.56
CA PRO A 314 -18.06 22.73 12.61
C PRO A 314 -18.19 21.57 11.61
N SER A 315 -17.54 21.67 10.45
CA SER A 315 -17.57 20.60 9.44
C SER A 315 -16.77 19.37 9.90
N GLN A 316 -15.67 19.59 10.61
CA GLN A 316 -14.89 18.50 11.23
C GLN A 316 -15.66 17.87 12.41
N ALA A 317 -16.31 18.70 13.24
CA ALA A 317 -17.16 18.21 14.33
C ALA A 317 -18.29 17.31 13.81
N GLU A 318 -18.99 17.74 12.76
CA GLU A 318 -20.05 16.96 12.13
C GLU A 318 -19.51 15.68 11.48
N ALA A 319 -18.36 15.74 10.80
CA ALA A 319 -17.71 14.56 10.22
C ALA A 319 -17.26 13.56 11.31
N ALA A 320 -16.76 14.06 12.45
CA ALA A 320 -16.40 13.23 13.59
C ALA A 320 -17.63 12.54 14.19
N GLN A 321 -18.73 13.26 14.37
CA GLN A 321 -19.98 12.67 14.89
C GLN A 321 -20.49 11.56 13.97
N ARG A 322 -20.57 11.79 12.64
CA ARG A 322 -20.96 10.75 11.67
C ARG A 322 -20.04 9.53 11.72
N ALA A 323 -18.74 9.75 11.86
CA ALA A 323 -17.77 8.67 11.97
C ALA A 323 -17.99 7.85 13.24
N LEU A 324 -18.21 8.48 14.40
CA LEU A 324 -18.50 7.78 15.65
C LEU A 324 -19.81 6.99 15.58
N ASP A 325 -20.85 7.55 14.98
CA ASP A 325 -22.14 6.88 14.79
C ASP A 325 -21.97 5.61 13.93
N TYR A 326 -21.26 5.71 12.80
CA TYR A 326 -20.99 4.55 11.94
C TYR A 326 -20.12 3.50 12.64
N MET A 327 -19.03 3.95 13.28
CA MET A 327 -18.09 3.06 13.99
C MET A 327 -18.68 2.50 15.29
N GLY A 328 -19.83 3.03 15.76
CA GLY A 328 -20.44 2.64 17.02
C GLY A 328 -19.50 2.88 18.20
N LEU A 329 -18.85 4.05 18.22
CA LEU A 329 -17.97 4.48 19.28
C LEU A 329 -18.60 5.59 20.10
N THR A 330 -18.25 5.62 21.39
CA THR A 330 -18.66 6.69 22.30
C THR A 330 -17.46 7.58 22.59
N ALA A 331 -17.65 8.89 22.45
CA ALA A 331 -16.61 9.88 22.81
C ALA A 331 -16.11 9.68 24.25
N GLY A 332 -14.81 9.85 24.45
CA GLY A 332 -14.15 9.68 25.74
C GLY A 332 -13.86 8.23 26.16
N THR A 333 -14.28 7.23 25.36
CA THR A 333 -13.93 5.83 25.62
C THR A 333 -12.43 5.61 25.34
N PRO A 334 -11.64 5.03 26.28
CA PRO A 334 -10.29 4.61 25.97
C PRO A 334 -10.31 3.59 24.82
N ILE A 335 -9.44 3.76 23.82
CA ILE A 335 -9.45 2.86 22.65
C ILE A 335 -9.18 1.40 23.05
N ARG A 336 -8.42 1.17 24.10
CA ARG A 336 -8.10 -0.14 24.67
C ARG A 336 -9.29 -0.89 25.26
N ASP A 337 -10.37 -0.17 25.56
CA ASP A 337 -11.62 -0.76 26.07
C ASP A 337 -12.57 -1.18 24.94
N VAL A 338 -12.20 -0.88 23.69
CA VAL A 338 -13.03 -1.20 22.52
C VAL A 338 -12.76 -2.62 22.06
N ALA A 339 -13.79 -3.48 22.14
CA ALA A 339 -13.74 -4.86 21.68
C ALA A 339 -13.64 -4.96 20.16
N VAL A 340 -12.96 -6.00 19.68
CA VAL A 340 -12.72 -6.32 18.29
C VAL A 340 -13.24 -7.72 17.99
N ASP A 341 -13.90 -7.91 16.85
CA ASP A 341 -14.47 -9.20 16.42
C ASP A 341 -13.55 -9.94 15.44
N THR A 342 -12.83 -9.16 14.63
CA THR A 342 -11.98 -9.70 13.54
C THR A 342 -10.64 -9.00 13.51
N VAL A 343 -9.58 -9.76 13.19
CA VAL A 343 -8.26 -9.20 12.88
C VAL A 343 -7.83 -9.64 11.48
N PHE A 344 -7.38 -8.67 10.68
CA PHE A 344 -6.84 -8.90 9.35
C PHE A 344 -5.40 -8.42 9.25
N ILE A 345 -4.49 -9.34 8.95
CA ILE A 345 -3.08 -9.08 8.66
C ILE A 345 -2.84 -9.42 7.20
N GLY A 346 -2.62 -8.39 6.37
CA GLY A 346 -2.54 -8.54 4.92
C GLY A 346 -2.53 -7.21 4.19
N SER A 347 -2.99 -7.19 2.93
CA SER A 347 -3.04 -6.03 2.06
C SER A 347 -1.67 -5.66 1.46
N CYS A 348 -1.66 -4.90 0.36
CA CYS A 348 -0.42 -4.38 -0.23
C CYS A 348 0.38 -3.49 0.72
N THR A 349 -0.23 -3.02 1.81
CA THR A 349 0.44 -2.20 2.82
C THR A 349 1.35 -3.04 3.72
N ASN A 350 0.82 -4.14 4.29
CA ASN A 350 1.49 -4.92 5.33
C ASN A 350 1.25 -6.44 5.16
N SER A 351 1.78 -7.01 4.10
CA SER A 351 1.71 -8.46 3.81
C SER A 351 3.05 -9.04 3.39
N ARG A 352 4.13 -8.29 3.60
CA ARG A 352 5.50 -8.72 3.28
C ARG A 352 6.07 -9.57 4.42
N ILE A 353 7.18 -10.23 4.16
CA ILE A 353 7.77 -11.17 5.14
C ILE A 353 8.12 -10.50 6.47
N GLU A 354 8.56 -9.24 6.47
CA GLU A 354 8.87 -8.48 7.68
C GLU A 354 7.61 -8.23 8.52
N ASP A 355 6.49 -7.87 7.87
CA ASP A 355 5.20 -7.65 8.52
C ASP A 355 4.70 -8.92 9.20
N LEU A 356 4.81 -10.06 8.49
CA LEU A 356 4.40 -11.37 9.01
C LEU A 356 5.29 -11.81 10.18
N ARG A 357 6.60 -11.57 10.11
CA ARG A 357 7.52 -11.84 11.23
C ARG A 357 7.20 -11.00 12.45
N ALA A 358 6.90 -9.72 12.27
CA ALA A 358 6.53 -8.83 13.38
C ALA A 358 5.25 -9.30 14.07
N ALA A 359 4.23 -9.70 13.31
CA ALA A 359 2.99 -10.24 13.85
C ALA A 359 3.20 -11.63 14.52
N ALA A 360 3.98 -12.51 13.88
CA ALA A 360 4.28 -13.84 14.43
C ALA A 360 5.06 -13.77 15.75
N ALA A 361 5.98 -12.85 15.89
CA ALA A 361 6.72 -12.64 17.14
C ALA A 361 5.80 -12.29 18.32
N VAL A 362 4.70 -11.59 18.04
CA VAL A 362 3.67 -11.30 19.06
C VAL A 362 2.78 -12.52 19.33
N ALA A 363 2.46 -13.29 18.29
CA ALA A 363 1.58 -14.47 18.39
C ALA A 363 2.25 -15.69 19.05
N ASP A 364 3.58 -15.78 18.96
CA ASP A 364 4.34 -16.96 19.42
C ASP A 364 4.09 -17.28 20.90
N GLY A 365 3.69 -18.51 21.17
CA GLY A 365 3.37 -19.01 22.53
C GLY A 365 2.08 -18.45 23.14
N ARG A 366 1.29 -17.68 22.40
CA ARG A 366 0.02 -17.09 22.85
C ARG A 366 -1.17 -17.67 22.07
N GLN A 367 -2.37 -17.34 22.51
CA GLN A 367 -3.63 -17.76 21.88
C GLN A 367 -4.49 -16.53 21.56
N VAL A 368 -5.16 -16.54 20.42
CA VAL A 368 -6.18 -15.52 20.11
C VAL A 368 -7.34 -15.59 21.09
N ALA A 369 -7.99 -14.47 21.35
CA ALA A 369 -9.15 -14.41 22.24
C ALA A 369 -10.30 -15.29 21.71
N ASP A 370 -11.10 -15.84 22.61
CA ASP A 370 -12.25 -16.69 22.27
C ASP A 370 -13.21 -15.96 21.32
N GLY A 371 -13.60 -16.62 20.23
CA GLY A 371 -14.53 -16.09 19.24
C GLY A 371 -13.92 -15.09 18.26
N MET A 372 -12.64 -14.75 18.38
CA MET A 372 -11.91 -13.88 17.48
C MET A 372 -11.75 -14.53 16.10
N ARG A 373 -12.21 -13.87 15.06
CA ARG A 373 -11.90 -14.24 13.66
C ARG A 373 -10.59 -13.60 13.24
N THR A 374 -9.65 -14.38 12.75
CA THR A 374 -8.32 -13.87 12.38
C THR A 374 -7.93 -14.37 11.01
N LEU A 375 -7.43 -13.47 10.15
CA LEU A 375 -6.92 -13.82 8.83
C LEU A 375 -5.50 -13.28 8.68
N VAL A 376 -4.58 -14.16 8.26
CA VAL A 376 -3.20 -13.79 7.88
C VAL A 376 -3.00 -14.17 6.42
N VAL A 377 -2.80 -13.15 5.58
CA VAL A 377 -2.74 -13.30 4.13
C VAL A 377 -1.38 -12.83 3.63
N PRO A 378 -0.51 -13.73 3.15
CA PRO A 378 0.76 -13.36 2.52
C PRO A 378 0.54 -12.53 1.26
N GLY A 379 1.45 -11.59 0.96
CA GLY A 379 1.31 -10.70 -0.17
C GLY A 379 1.60 -11.35 -1.53
N SER A 380 2.33 -12.47 -1.56
CA SER A 380 2.69 -13.20 -2.77
C SER A 380 3.01 -14.67 -2.48
N GLY A 381 3.10 -15.47 -3.53
CA GLY A 381 3.57 -16.85 -3.45
C GLY A 381 5.00 -16.95 -2.90
N ALA A 382 5.88 -16.01 -3.24
CA ALA A 382 7.24 -15.98 -2.72
C ALA A 382 7.27 -15.59 -1.23
N VAL A 383 6.48 -14.61 -0.79
CA VAL A 383 6.32 -14.30 0.66
C VAL A 383 5.80 -15.52 1.40
N LYS A 384 4.79 -16.22 0.85
CA LYS A 384 4.26 -17.46 1.45
C LYS A 384 5.34 -18.53 1.59
N ALA A 385 6.16 -18.74 0.57
CA ALA A 385 7.26 -19.69 0.60
C ALA A 385 8.33 -19.32 1.64
N HIS A 386 8.71 -18.03 1.71
CA HIS A 386 9.66 -17.56 2.74
C HIS A 386 9.09 -17.69 4.16
N ALA A 387 7.80 -17.39 4.33
CA ALA A 387 7.13 -17.58 5.63
C ALA A 387 7.12 -19.04 6.05
N ALA A 388 6.83 -19.96 5.12
CA ALA A 388 6.86 -21.42 5.38
C ALA A 388 8.27 -21.89 5.76
N ALA A 389 9.30 -21.43 5.05
CA ALA A 389 10.70 -21.76 5.38
C ALA A 389 11.14 -21.22 6.75
N ALA A 390 10.48 -20.18 7.25
CA ALA A 390 10.72 -19.58 8.57
C ALA A 390 9.80 -20.14 9.67
N GLY A 391 8.91 -21.10 9.39
CA GLY A 391 7.98 -21.68 10.36
C GLY A 391 6.85 -20.77 10.81
N LEU A 392 6.58 -19.68 10.07
CA LEU A 392 5.55 -18.72 10.47
C LEU A 392 4.12 -19.26 10.38
N PRO A 393 3.74 -20.09 9.37
CA PRO A 393 2.40 -20.68 9.32
C PRO A 393 2.08 -21.51 10.57
N GLU A 394 3.07 -22.26 11.09
CA GLU A 394 2.93 -23.07 12.29
C GLU A 394 2.72 -22.21 13.53
N VAL A 395 3.46 -21.09 13.67
CA VAL A 395 3.27 -20.12 14.76
C VAL A 395 1.87 -19.54 14.72
N PHE A 396 1.42 -19.03 13.57
CA PHE A 396 0.10 -18.45 13.43
C PHE A 396 -1.02 -19.46 13.70
N THR A 397 -0.93 -20.65 13.12
CA THR A 397 -1.93 -21.71 13.30
C THR A 397 -2.00 -22.18 14.74
N ALA A 398 -0.83 -22.36 15.40
CA ALA A 398 -0.76 -22.73 16.81
C ALA A 398 -1.39 -21.67 17.71
N ALA A 399 -1.28 -20.40 17.38
CA ALA A 399 -1.90 -19.30 18.09
C ALA A 399 -3.41 -19.14 17.77
N GLY A 400 -3.94 -19.86 16.78
CA GLY A 400 -5.35 -19.80 16.37
C GLY A 400 -5.66 -18.81 15.24
N PHE A 401 -4.63 -18.31 14.54
CA PHE A 401 -4.82 -17.50 13.33
C PHE A 401 -5.09 -18.40 12.12
N ASP A 402 -5.94 -17.91 11.22
CA ASP A 402 -6.27 -18.54 9.95
C ASP A 402 -5.27 -18.13 8.87
N TRP A 403 -4.34 -19.02 8.54
CA TRP A 403 -3.32 -18.82 7.50
C TRP A 403 -3.92 -19.05 6.11
N ARG A 404 -3.74 -18.09 5.21
CA ARG A 404 -4.43 -18.02 3.92
C ARG A 404 -3.47 -18.12 2.72
N GLU A 405 -4.07 -18.25 1.53
CA GLU A 405 -3.38 -18.11 0.24
C GLU A 405 -3.16 -16.65 -0.14
N PRO A 406 -2.14 -16.35 -0.99
CA PRO A 406 -1.83 -14.98 -1.40
C PRO A 406 -2.96 -14.26 -2.15
N GLY A 407 -3.17 -12.97 -1.85
CA GLY A 407 -4.14 -12.12 -2.52
C GLY A 407 -4.44 -10.85 -1.74
N CYS A 408 -5.26 -9.97 -2.31
CA CYS A 408 -5.69 -8.74 -1.63
C CYS A 408 -6.68 -8.99 -0.49
N SER A 409 -7.43 -10.11 -0.52
CA SER A 409 -8.33 -10.53 0.55
C SER A 409 -9.29 -9.40 0.99
N MET A 410 -9.35 -9.08 2.27
CA MET A 410 -10.24 -8.06 2.82
C MET A 410 -9.88 -6.62 2.43
N CYS A 411 -8.76 -6.35 1.74
CA CYS A 411 -8.38 -4.97 1.40
C CYS A 411 -9.48 -4.21 0.62
N LEU A 412 -10.18 -4.90 -0.29
CA LEU A 412 -11.27 -4.36 -1.09
C LEU A 412 -12.59 -5.16 -0.96
N ALA A 413 -12.54 -6.31 -0.28
CA ALA A 413 -13.67 -7.22 -0.10
C ALA A 413 -14.38 -7.64 -1.42
N MET A 414 -13.62 -7.80 -2.49
CA MET A 414 -14.10 -8.29 -3.79
C MET A 414 -14.06 -9.82 -3.91
N ASN A 415 -13.72 -10.51 -2.84
CA ASN A 415 -13.65 -11.96 -2.69
C ASN A 415 -14.48 -12.40 -1.47
N PRO A 416 -14.49 -13.69 -1.09
CA PRO A 416 -15.25 -14.18 0.06
C PRO A 416 -14.84 -13.59 1.42
N ASP A 417 -13.63 -13.05 1.56
CA ASP A 417 -13.12 -12.47 2.80
C ASP A 417 -13.75 -11.09 3.04
N LYS A 418 -14.83 -11.05 3.80
CA LYS A 418 -15.61 -9.84 4.08
C LYS A 418 -16.02 -9.78 5.55
N LEU A 419 -16.19 -8.54 6.03
CA LEU A 419 -16.87 -8.27 7.29
C LEU A 419 -18.40 -8.32 7.09
N THR A 420 -19.10 -8.75 8.12
CA THR A 420 -20.55 -8.60 8.24
C THR A 420 -20.90 -7.24 8.84
N ALA A 421 -22.18 -6.85 8.71
CA ALA A 421 -22.63 -5.57 9.24
C ALA A 421 -22.46 -5.51 10.77
N GLY A 422 -21.83 -4.45 11.26
CA GLY A 422 -21.54 -4.23 12.67
C GLY A 422 -20.26 -4.88 13.17
N GLU A 423 -19.68 -5.83 12.44
CA GLU A 423 -18.40 -6.50 12.78
C GLU A 423 -17.25 -5.48 12.78
N ARG A 424 -16.45 -5.49 13.85
CA ARG A 424 -15.32 -4.58 14.05
C ARG A 424 -14.01 -5.29 13.77
N CYS A 425 -13.19 -4.71 12.92
CA CYS A 425 -11.92 -5.27 12.49
C CYS A 425 -10.73 -4.36 12.84
N ALA A 426 -9.71 -4.92 13.48
CA ALA A 426 -8.36 -4.34 13.48
C ALA A 426 -7.62 -4.85 12.25
N SER A 427 -7.20 -3.94 11.37
CA SER A 427 -6.74 -4.27 10.03
C SER A 427 -5.42 -3.59 9.68
N THR A 428 -4.51 -4.33 9.06
CA THR A 428 -3.26 -3.77 8.51
C THR A 428 -3.43 -3.20 7.11
N SER A 429 -4.66 -3.13 6.58
CA SER A 429 -4.93 -2.50 5.29
C SER A 429 -4.66 -0.99 5.31
N ASN A 430 -4.90 -0.33 4.19
CA ASN A 430 -4.58 1.09 3.98
C ASN A 430 -5.80 2.01 4.07
N ARG A 431 -7.03 1.49 3.87
CA ARG A 431 -8.28 2.25 3.88
C ARG A 431 -9.30 1.64 4.80
N ASN A 432 -10.07 2.52 5.44
CA ASN A 432 -11.15 2.17 6.36
C ASN A 432 -12.45 2.94 6.09
N SER A 433 -12.67 3.36 4.83
CA SER A 433 -13.92 3.98 4.43
C SER A 433 -15.10 3.05 4.68
N GLU A 434 -16.29 3.62 4.87
CA GLU A 434 -17.53 2.89 5.13
C GLU A 434 -17.76 1.77 4.11
N GLY A 435 -17.92 0.54 4.60
CA GLY A 435 -18.13 -0.63 3.78
C GLY A 435 -16.92 -1.17 3.02
N ARG A 436 -15.72 -0.60 3.18
CA ARG A 436 -14.51 -1.00 2.44
C ARG A 436 -14.19 -2.49 2.57
N GLN A 437 -14.27 -3.05 3.76
CA GLN A 437 -14.02 -4.47 4.03
C GLN A 437 -15.29 -5.33 4.12
N GLY A 438 -16.43 -4.77 3.74
CA GLY A 438 -17.74 -5.38 3.79
C GLY A 438 -18.81 -4.38 4.21
N ARG A 439 -20.00 -4.48 3.64
CA ARG A 439 -21.10 -3.53 3.91
C ARG A 439 -21.45 -3.48 5.39
N GLY A 440 -21.32 -2.29 5.99
CA GLY A 440 -21.59 -2.05 7.42
C GLY A 440 -20.49 -2.55 8.35
N GLY A 441 -19.37 -3.06 7.82
CA GLY A 441 -18.17 -3.42 8.59
C GLY A 441 -17.46 -2.18 9.12
N ARG A 442 -16.84 -2.29 10.29
CA ARG A 442 -16.16 -1.22 11.03
C ARG A 442 -14.66 -1.50 11.08
N THR A 443 -13.89 -0.82 10.25
CA THR A 443 -12.45 -1.08 10.09
C THR A 443 -11.61 -0.04 10.82
N HIS A 444 -10.67 -0.50 11.62
CA HIS A 444 -9.63 0.31 12.26
C HIS A 444 -8.25 -0.08 11.70
N LEU A 445 -7.49 0.91 11.25
CA LEU A 445 -6.14 0.70 10.71
C LEU A 445 -5.13 0.65 11.86
N VAL A 446 -4.30 -0.38 11.85
CA VAL A 446 -3.25 -0.60 12.85
C VAL A 446 -2.01 -1.22 12.20
N SER A 447 -0.89 -1.26 12.93
CA SER A 447 0.32 -1.99 12.51
C SER A 447 0.16 -3.52 12.68
N PRO A 448 0.99 -4.34 12.00
CA PRO A 448 0.94 -5.80 12.15
C PRO A 448 1.11 -6.30 13.59
N ALA A 449 2.01 -5.71 14.34
CA ALA A 449 2.23 -6.07 15.74
C ALA A 449 1.04 -5.72 16.64
N VAL A 450 0.43 -4.54 16.41
CA VAL A 450 -0.80 -4.11 17.11
C VAL A 450 -1.98 -5.00 16.72
N ALA A 451 -2.10 -5.39 15.44
CA ALA A 451 -3.13 -6.32 14.99
C ALA A 451 -3.03 -7.67 15.70
N ALA A 452 -1.83 -8.25 15.78
CA ALA A 452 -1.59 -9.50 16.48
C ALA A 452 -1.87 -9.39 17.99
N ALA A 453 -1.42 -8.31 18.64
CA ALA A 453 -1.70 -8.07 20.05
C ALA A 453 -3.20 -7.92 20.32
N THR A 454 -3.91 -7.20 19.45
CA THR A 454 -5.37 -7.05 19.51
C THR A 454 -6.11 -8.38 19.37
N ALA A 455 -5.63 -9.27 18.47
CA ALA A 455 -6.21 -10.61 18.33
C ALA A 455 -6.11 -11.43 19.62
N ILE A 456 -5.02 -11.30 20.34
CA ILE A 456 -4.78 -12.01 21.61
C ILE A 456 -5.59 -11.39 22.75
N ALA A 457 -5.63 -10.07 22.85
CA ALA A 457 -6.33 -9.37 23.92
C ALA A 457 -7.87 -9.37 23.77
N GLY A 458 -8.39 -9.44 22.53
CA GLY A 458 -9.83 -9.27 22.24
C GLY A 458 -10.28 -7.81 22.21
N THR A 459 -9.43 -6.89 22.60
CA THR A 459 -9.60 -5.42 22.54
C THR A 459 -8.35 -4.82 21.92
N PHE A 460 -8.38 -3.52 21.53
CA PHE A 460 -7.18 -2.89 21.00
C PHE A 460 -6.04 -2.92 22.03
N ALA A 461 -4.91 -3.48 21.64
CA ALA A 461 -3.74 -3.64 22.47
C ALA A 461 -2.44 -3.48 21.65
N THR A 462 -1.39 -3.06 22.31
CA THR A 462 0.00 -3.12 21.82
C THR A 462 0.68 -4.38 22.36
N PRO A 463 1.81 -4.83 21.77
CA PRO A 463 2.57 -5.95 22.34
C PRO A 463 2.92 -5.78 23.82
N ALA A 464 3.23 -4.55 24.26
CA ALA A 464 3.56 -4.23 25.65
C ALA A 464 2.37 -4.41 26.62
N ASP A 465 1.15 -4.49 26.14
CA ASP A 465 -0.04 -4.72 26.97
C ASP A 465 -0.28 -6.20 27.29
N LEU A 466 0.48 -7.11 26.65
CA LEU A 466 0.34 -8.55 26.80
C LEU A 466 1.30 -9.16 27.86
N ASP A 467 2.25 -8.38 28.35
CA ASP A 467 3.33 -8.82 29.26
C ASP A 467 2.92 -8.72 30.76
#